data_eef14ffc65edf33e42f4ddf89234c52e
#
_entry.id   eef14ffc65edf33e42f4ddf89234c52e
#
_cell.length_a   1.000
_cell.length_b   1.000
_cell.length_c   1.000
_cell.angle_alpha   90.00
_cell.angle_beta   90.00
_cell.angle_gamma   90.00
#
_symmetry.space_group_name_H-M   'P 1'
#
loop_
_entity.id
_entity.type
_entity.pdbx_description
1 polymer ?
#
loop_
_entity_poly.entity_id
_entity_poly.type
_entity_poly.pdbx_seq_one_letter_code
_entity_poly.pdbx_strand_id
1 'polypeptide(L)'
;LVPGKPNLPSKIFAIAIPPGAKATQVSFDLGEGIALPGTYRIPPASLPRVIGQENPLVYQREKQTYEDNYASVYGSDEAYPASVGEFVRSAGFRKYNLVDVRVTPFVYHPQSGRLIYYPDVRVNIAYSFPKGFSVGDIMVDNLPRKERVAQEIILNYQQAQSWYPVGTVGGKESYDFVIIALPLMDIPLAPLVNWETLKGRSVNVVTTTWISANYTGYDLAEKIRNFLRDKYPSEQWGIEDVLLVGDYDDVPMRRCWQDAGYGQPETDYYYAELSLPDASSWDSNGNHQWGEDSDPIDFYAEVNVGRIPYSATSTVQHICEKSAAYEANGDPAYKKHMLLLGAFFWSDTDNAVLMEAKINQPWMSGWTFTRMYEQGYSTYPSDYNLRFTNVRSVWSAGQYAFVNWAGHGSQYGSYIMYTTGEAFVSTSTCPYLNDDYPAIVFADACSNSDTDYPNIGRAMMQQGAVGFLGATKVAYGSGGWDNPSDGSSQSLDYYFTTRVTSLSYTQGAAHQWALRYMYSHGLWYLVKYEMFEWGALWGNPDLGMATVQTYVCGDANDDQLIDVADAIFLLNYLYKSGPAPDPLEAGDANNDGLVDVADAIYLLNYLYKEGPAPGC
;
A
#
# COMPACT_ATOMS: atom_id res chain seq x y z
N LEU A 1 -16.09 -0.59 11.26
CA LEU A 1 -17.50 -0.10 11.20
C LEU A 1 -18.46 -1.29 11.35
N VAL A 2 -19.53 -1.14 12.14
CA VAL A 2 -20.59 -2.15 12.25
C VAL A 2 -21.91 -1.48 11.89
N PRO A 3 -22.45 -1.73 10.69
CA PRO A 3 -23.65 -1.09 10.20
C PRO A 3 -24.83 -1.22 11.18
N GLY A 4 -25.56 -0.13 11.39
CA GLY A 4 -26.69 -0.06 12.30
C GLY A 4 -26.33 0.17 13.78
N LYS A 5 -25.08 0.03 14.19
CA LYS A 5 -24.61 0.33 15.55
C LYS A 5 -24.06 1.75 15.64
N PRO A 6 -24.04 2.39 16.84
CA PRO A 6 -23.53 3.75 17.00
C PRO A 6 -22.10 3.90 16.44
N ASN A 7 -21.90 4.91 15.58
CA ASN A 7 -20.60 5.20 14.99
C ASN A 7 -19.70 5.89 16.01
N LEU A 8 -19.10 5.10 16.90
CA LEU A 8 -18.18 5.58 17.93
C LEU A 8 -16.73 5.39 17.46
N PRO A 9 -15.83 6.34 17.75
CA PRO A 9 -14.40 6.17 17.45
C PRO A 9 -13.83 4.93 18.15
N SER A 10 -13.20 4.06 17.40
CA SER A 10 -12.52 2.89 17.92
C SER A 10 -11.20 2.68 17.18
N LYS A 11 -10.22 2.06 17.86
CA LYS A 11 -8.94 1.74 17.25
C LYS A 11 -8.44 0.39 17.78
N ILE A 12 -7.83 -0.39 16.89
CA ILE A 12 -7.07 -1.59 17.25
C ILE A 12 -5.62 -1.19 17.50
N PHE A 13 -5.11 -1.54 18.67
CA PHE A 13 -3.74 -1.34 19.07
C PHE A 13 -3.00 -2.67 19.08
N ALA A 14 -1.85 -2.73 18.43
CA ALA A 14 -0.94 -3.86 18.52
C ALA A 14 -0.01 -3.68 19.72
N ILE A 15 0.00 -4.64 20.62
CA ILE A 15 0.83 -4.64 21.82
C ILE A 15 1.78 -5.82 21.75
N ALA A 16 3.09 -5.55 21.79
CA ALA A 16 4.08 -6.62 21.80
C ALA A 16 4.11 -7.33 23.15
N ILE A 17 4.29 -8.65 23.09
CA ILE A 17 4.59 -9.52 24.23
C ILE A 17 5.98 -10.14 24.03
N PRO A 18 6.63 -10.69 25.06
CA PRO A 18 7.96 -11.28 24.91
C PRO A 18 8.04 -12.33 23.80
N PRO A 19 9.20 -12.46 23.11
CA PRO A 19 9.37 -13.40 22.01
C PRO A 19 9.06 -14.83 22.44
N GLY A 20 8.30 -15.55 21.60
CA GLY A 20 7.85 -16.92 21.88
C GLY A 20 6.73 -17.04 22.92
N ALA A 21 6.32 -15.97 23.58
CA ALA A 21 5.19 -15.98 24.50
C ALA A 21 3.85 -16.08 23.74
N LYS A 22 2.85 -16.67 24.40
CA LYS A 22 1.44 -16.68 23.94
C LYS A 22 0.57 -16.02 25.00
N ALA A 23 -0.28 -15.09 24.60
CA ALA A 23 -1.25 -14.48 25.50
C ALA A 23 -2.22 -15.55 26.04
N THR A 24 -2.45 -15.54 27.35
CA THR A 24 -3.36 -16.47 28.02
C THR A 24 -4.62 -15.79 28.54
N GLN A 25 -4.50 -14.48 28.84
CA GLN A 25 -5.61 -13.64 29.28
C GLN A 25 -5.32 -12.19 28.92
N VAL A 26 -6.34 -11.48 28.48
CA VAL A 26 -6.31 -10.03 28.28
C VAL A 26 -7.44 -9.41 29.11
N SER A 27 -7.12 -8.39 29.90
CA SER A 27 -8.08 -7.67 30.73
C SER A 27 -7.85 -6.17 30.67
N PHE A 28 -8.89 -5.40 30.99
CA PHE A 28 -8.89 -3.93 30.87
C PHE A 28 -9.27 -3.33 32.21
N ASP A 29 -8.38 -2.50 32.75
CA ASP A 29 -8.68 -1.64 33.90
C ASP A 29 -9.02 -0.26 33.38
N LEU A 30 -10.23 0.20 33.69
CA LEU A 30 -10.73 1.49 33.27
C LEU A 30 -10.52 2.51 34.41
N GLY A 31 -10.03 3.68 34.03
CA GLY A 31 -10.07 4.85 34.90
C GLY A 31 -11.51 5.30 35.19
N GLU A 32 -11.66 6.42 35.91
CA GLU A 32 -12.97 7.01 36.15
C GLU A 32 -13.58 7.53 34.84
N GLY A 33 -14.81 7.07 34.54
CA GLY A 33 -15.55 7.54 33.37
C GLY A 33 -16.09 8.96 33.58
N ILE A 34 -15.84 9.81 32.61
CA ILE A 34 -16.31 11.23 32.62
C ILE A 34 -17.58 11.32 31.80
N ALA A 35 -18.70 11.60 32.46
CA ALA A 35 -19.95 11.92 31.76
C ALA A 35 -19.80 13.26 31.03
N LEU A 36 -19.91 13.26 29.72
CA LEU A 36 -19.83 14.46 28.91
C LEU A 36 -21.13 15.28 29.08
N PRO A 37 -21.05 16.62 29.19
CA PRO A 37 -22.22 17.47 29.41
C PRO A 37 -23.10 17.49 28.15
N GLY A 38 -24.43 17.45 28.37
CA GLY A 38 -25.42 17.54 27.29
C GLY A 38 -26.04 16.19 26.92
N THR A 39 -26.79 16.20 25.82
CA THR A 39 -27.47 15.03 25.26
C THR A 39 -26.97 14.82 23.83
N TYR A 40 -26.50 13.63 23.55
CA TYR A 40 -25.89 13.28 22.28
C TYR A 40 -26.84 12.43 21.46
N ARG A 41 -26.78 12.61 20.13
CA ARG A 41 -27.39 11.70 19.16
C ARG A 41 -26.30 11.18 18.26
N ILE A 42 -25.75 10.03 18.62
CA ILE A 42 -24.74 9.37 17.81
C ILE A 42 -25.47 8.63 16.68
N PRO A 43 -25.19 8.95 15.40
CA PRO A 43 -25.82 8.24 14.29
C PRO A 43 -25.31 6.79 14.22
N PRO A 44 -26.12 5.87 13.69
CA PRO A 44 -25.63 4.54 13.37
C PRO A 44 -24.60 4.62 12.24
N ALA A 45 -23.62 3.73 12.24
CA ALA A 45 -22.76 3.51 11.09
C ALA A 45 -23.61 3.13 9.89
N SER A 46 -23.35 3.77 8.74
CA SER A 46 -24.13 3.59 7.52
C SER A 46 -24.04 2.15 7.02
N LEU A 47 -25.04 1.73 6.26
CA LEU A 47 -24.93 0.52 5.45
C LEU A 47 -24.02 0.84 4.28
N PRO A 48 -22.85 0.20 4.14
CA PRO A 48 -22.02 0.32 2.95
C PRO A 48 -22.76 -0.17 1.73
N ARG A 49 -22.46 0.43 0.58
CA ARG A 49 -23.09 0.09 -0.69
C ARG A 49 -22.02 -0.37 -1.67
N VAL A 50 -22.37 -1.33 -2.49
CA VAL A 50 -21.46 -1.75 -3.57
C VAL A 50 -21.39 -0.68 -4.65
N ILE A 51 -20.18 -0.42 -5.14
CA ILE A 51 -19.94 0.56 -6.21
C ILE A 51 -20.40 0.01 -7.59
N GLY A 52 -20.62 -1.29 -7.68
CA GLY A 52 -21.07 -1.99 -8.90
C GLY A 52 -22.57 -2.27 -8.95
N GLN A 53 -22.90 -3.30 -9.71
CA GLN A 53 -24.26 -3.78 -9.78
C GLN A 53 -24.64 -4.51 -8.49
N GLU A 54 -25.64 -3.98 -7.79
CA GLU A 54 -26.12 -4.55 -6.55
C GLU A 54 -26.76 -5.93 -6.75
N ASN A 55 -26.39 -6.90 -5.93
CA ASN A 55 -27.11 -8.17 -5.83
C ASN A 55 -28.28 -8.00 -4.83
N PRO A 56 -29.56 -8.08 -5.30
CA PRO A 56 -30.70 -7.80 -4.42
C PRO A 56 -30.80 -8.71 -3.19
N LEU A 57 -30.33 -9.96 -3.27
CA LEU A 57 -30.37 -10.90 -2.14
C LEU A 57 -29.32 -10.53 -1.08
N VAL A 58 -28.14 -10.12 -1.51
CA VAL A 58 -27.07 -9.62 -0.62
C VAL A 58 -27.54 -8.34 0.08
N TYR A 59 -28.03 -7.37 -0.69
CA TYR A 59 -28.55 -6.12 -0.14
C TYR A 59 -29.65 -6.34 0.90
N GLN A 60 -30.62 -7.23 0.64
CA GLN A 60 -31.68 -7.51 1.61
C GLN A 60 -31.14 -8.13 2.90
N ARG A 61 -30.16 -9.03 2.80
CA ARG A 61 -29.50 -9.62 3.97
C ARG A 61 -28.74 -8.56 4.78
N GLU A 62 -27.96 -7.70 4.11
CA GLU A 62 -27.19 -6.64 4.76
C GLU A 62 -28.09 -5.59 5.39
N LYS A 63 -29.17 -5.23 4.71
CA LYS A 63 -30.20 -4.32 5.22
C LYS A 63 -30.89 -4.91 6.47
N GLN A 64 -31.25 -6.19 6.45
CA GLN A 64 -31.83 -6.85 7.63
C GLN A 64 -30.85 -6.84 8.81
N THR A 65 -29.57 -7.15 8.56
CA THR A 65 -28.52 -7.10 9.58
C THR A 65 -28.38 -5.68 10.17
N TYR A 66 -28.44 -4.67 9.34
CA TYR A 66 -28.45 -3.27 9.77
C TYR A 66 -29.65 -2.95 10.67
N GLU A 67 -30.86 -3.33 10.25
CA GLU A 67 -32.10 -3.10 11.01
C GLU A 67 -32.08 -3.82 12.34
N ASP A 68 -31.61 -5.06 12.40
CA ASP A 68 -31.47 -5.86 13.63
C ASP A 68 -30.43 -5.24 14.59
N ASN A 69 -29.28 -4.81 14.06
CA ASN A 69 -28.25 -4.10 14.83
C ASN A 69 -28.80 -2.79 15.41
N TYR A 70 -29.50 -2.01 14.58
CA TYR A 70 -30.12 -0.75 14.99
C TYR A 70 -31.12 -0.99 16.13
N ALA A 71 -32.04 -1.92 15.94
CA ALA A 71 -33.06 -2.26 16.94
C ALA A 71 -32.43 -2.77 18.25
N SER A 72 -31.39 -3.58 18.16
CA SER A 72 -30.72 -4.16 19.33
C SER A 72 -30.05 -3.11 20.23
N VAL A 73 -29.57 -2.01 19.65
CA VAL A 73 -28.87 -0.97 20.40
C VAL A 73 -29.79 0.23 20.71
N TYR A 74 -30.45 0.80 19.69
CA TYR A 74 -31.27 2.01 19.88
C TYR A 74 -32.65 1.72 20.49
N GLY A 75 -33.04 0.44 20.59
CA GLY A 75 -34.27 0.00 21.27
C GLY A 75 -34.24 0.07 22.80
N SER A 76 -33.06 0.26 23.41
CA SER A 76 -32.89 0.33 24.87
C SER A 76 -31.92 1.46 25.27
N ASP A 77 -31.78 1.70 26.60
CA ASP A 77 -30.78 2.63 27.14
C ASP A 77 -29.54 1.88 27.70
N GLU A 78 -29.36 0.64 27.29
CA GLU A 78 -28.18 -0.14 27.68
C GLU A 78 -26.89 0.49 27.10
N ALA A 79 -25.81 0.33 27.85
CA ALA A 79 -24.51 0.87 27.47
C ALA A 79 -23.98 0.23 26.19
N TYR A 80 -23.58 1.05 25.21
CA TYR A 80 -22.90 0.58 23.99
C TYR A 80 -21.57 1.33 23.80
N PRO A 81 -20.44 0.61 23.54
CA PRO A 81 -20.32 -0.84 23.63
C PRO A 81 -20.45 -1.34 25.07
N ALA A 82 -20.72 -2.63 25.24
CA ALA A 82 -20.80 -3.23 26.58
C ALA A 82 -19.44 -3.25 27.30
N SER A 83 -18.32 -3.15 26.57
CA SER A 83 -16.97 -3.04 27.08
C SER A 83 -16.17 -2.01 26.28
N VAL A 84 -15.42 -1.17 26.98
CA VAL A 84 -14.48 -0.20 26.37
C VAL A 84 -13.31 -0.89 25.67
N GLY A 85 -12.88 -2.02 26.18
CA GLY A 85 -11.78 -2.80 25.62
C GLY A 85 -12.18 -4.22 25.22
N GLU A 86 -11.62 -4.71 24.14
CA GLU A 86 -11.86 -6.04 23.57
C GLU A 86 -10.54 -6.67 23.10
N PHE A 87 -10.31 -7.96 23.43
CA PHE A 87 -9.27 -8.73 22.77
C PHE A 87 -9.74 -9.11 21.36
N VAL A 88 -8.92 -8.78 20.34
CA VAL A 88 -9.25 -9.09 18.95
C VAL A 88 -8.61 -10.39 18.53
N ARG A 89 -7.28 -10.50 18.63
CA ARG A 89 -6.51 -11.69 18.23
C ARG A 89 -5.08 -11.68 18.75
N SER A 90 -4.38 -12.80 18.62
CA SER A 90 -2.93 -12.83 18.58
C SER A 90 -2.47 -12.56 17.16
N ALA A 91 -1.35 -11.85 17.00
CA ALA A 91 -0.81 -11.41 15.73
C ALA A 91 0.72 -11.52 15.74
N GLY A 92 1.34 -11.30 14.59
CA GLY A 92 2.78 -11.20 14.44
C GLY A 92 3.15 -10.07 13.49
N PHE A 93 4.33 -9.52 13.68
CA PHE A 93 4.98 -8.69 12.69
C PHE A 93 6.47 -8.96 12.74
N ARG A 94 6.97 -9.68 11.74
CA ARG A 94 8.37 -10.12 11.67
C ARG A 94 8.79 -10.80 12.98
N LYS A 95 9.79 -10.31 13.71
CA LYS A 95 10.21 -10.89 15.00
C LYS A 95 9.22 -10.68 16.15
N TYR A 96 8.29 -9.73 16.04
CA TYR A 96 7.43 -9.31 17.14
C TYR A 96 6.17 -10.18 17.28
N ASN A 97 5.97 -10.77 18.45
CA ASN A 97 4.70 -11.39 18.82
C ASN A 97 3.76 -10.29 19.33
N LEU A 98 2.57 -10.21 18.78
CA LEU A 98 1.62 -9.13 19.02
C LEU A 98 0.31 -9.66 19.61
N VAL A 99 -0.35 -8.77 20.33
CA VAL A 99 -1.73 -8.93 20.79
C VAL A 99 -2.51 -7.71 20.31
N ASP A 100 -3.51 -7.94 19.47
CA ASP A 100 -4.42 -6.89 19.03
C ASP A 100 -5.54 -6.71 20.03
N VAL A 101 -5.72 -5.46 20.48
CA VAL A 101 -6.82 -5.06 21.34
C VAL A 101 -7.57 -3.88 20.71
N ARG A 102 -8.89 -3.97 20.66
CA ARG A 102 -9.75 -2.84 20.27
C ARG A 102 -10.09 -2.01 21.50
N VAL A 103 -9.95 -0.70 21.38
CA VAL A 103 -10.40 0.26 22.40
C VAL A 103 -11.41 1.22 21.77
N THR A 104 -12.60 1.31 22.37
CA THR A 104 -13.64 2.28 22.08
C THR A 104 -13.80 3.14 23.33
N PRO A 105 -13.17 4.34 23.44
CA PRO A 105 -13.06 5.07 24.71
C PRO A 105 -14.36 5.77 25.12
N PHE A 106 -15.42 5.57 24.37
CA PHE A 106 -16.73 6.15 24.65
C PHE A 106 -17.76 5.05 24.91
N VAL A 107 -18.65 5.31 25.88
CA VAL A 107 -19.84 4.49 26.15
C VAL A 107 -21.06 5.37 25.98
N TYR A 108 -21.94 4.97 25.09
CA TYR A 108 -23.16 5.69 24.72
C TYR A 108 -24.40 4.98 25.23
N HIS A 109 -25.36 5.75 25.76
CA HIS A 109 -26.68 5.32 26.17
C HIS A 109 -27.70 5.91 25.20
N PRO A 110 -28.29 5.13 24.29
CA PRO A 110 -29.00 5.66 23.13
C PRO A 110 -30.30 6.43 23.44
N GLN A 111 -31.08 5.98 24.43
CA GLN A 111 -32.36 6.65 24.74
C GLN A 111 -32.18 7.89 25.57
N SER A 112 -31.30 7.86 26.58
CA SER A 112 -30.99 9.05 27.38
C SER A 112 -30.07 10.04 26.67
N GLY A 113 -29.35 9.59 25.63
CA GLY A 113 -28.33 10.36 24.93
C GLY A 113 -27.09 10.65 25.78
N ARG A 114 -26.90 9.93 26.88
CA ARG A 114 -25.74 10.09 27.75
C ARG A 114 -24.50 9.48 27.07
N LEU A 115 -23.40 10.25 27.10
CA LEU A 115 -22.10 9.83 26.58
C LEU A 115 -21.05 9.90 27.67
N ILE A 116 -20.34 8.80 27.92
CA ILE A 116 -19.30 8.68 28.93
C ILE A 116 -17.96 8.47 28.21
N TYR A 117 -16.97 9.28 28.56
CA TYR A 117 -15.60 9.18 28.03
C TYR A 117 -14.68 8.56 29.08
N TYR A 118 -13.88 7.59 28.67
CA TYR A 118 -12.84 6.94 29.48
C TYR A 118 -11.46 7.37 28.97
N PRO A 119 -10.82 8.38 29.60
CA PRO A 119 -9.52 8.90 29.17
C PRO A 119 -8.38 7.90 29.41
N ASP A 120 -8.52 7.06 30.43
CA ASP A 120 -7.50 6.10 30.86
C ASP A 120 -8.02 4.68 30.72
N VAL A 121 -7.36 3.91 29.82
CA VAL A 121 -7.61 2.49 29.62
C VAL A 121 -6.27 1.75 29.74
N ARG A 122 -6.13 0.93 30.78
CA ARG A 122 -4.95 0.10 30.98
C ARG A 122 -5.23 -1.32 30.49
N VAL A 123 -4.38 -1.82 29.62
CA VAL A 123 -4.44 -3.20 29.12
C VAL A 123 -3.46 -4.06 29.92
N ASN A 124 -3.95 -5.14 30.50
CA ASN A 124 -3.14 -6.15 31.19
C ASN A 124 -3.16 -7.44 30.38
N ILE A 125 -1.98 -7.94 30.01
CA ILE A 125 -1.80 -9.15 29.22
C ILE A 125 -1.02 -10.17 30.06
N ALA A 126 -1.68 -11.25 30.46
CA ALA A 126 -1.02 -12.42 31.00
C ALA A 126 -0.56 -13.30 29.84
N TYR A 127 0.64 -13.83 29.92
CA TYR A 127 1.20 -14.68 28.89
C TYR A 127 1.96 -15.88 29.48
N SER A 128 2.17 -16.90 28.69
CA SER A 128 2.97 -18.07 29.04
C SER A 128 3.85 -18.49 27.87
N PHE A 129 4.92 -19.20 28.19
CA PHE A 129 5.78 -19.79 27.18
C PHE A 129 5.38 -21.23 26.87
N PRO A 130 5.39 -21.66 25.59
CA PRO A 130 5.17 -23.05 25.23
C PRO A 130 6.21 -23.97 25.87
N LYS A 131 5.80 -25.22 26.19
CA LYS A 131 6.76 -26.21 26.69
C LYS A 131 7.87 -26.46 25.66
N GLY A 132 9.12 -26.40 26.10
CA GLY A 132 10.30 -26.62 25.25
C GLY A 132 10.75 -25.40 24.47
N PHE A 133 10.11 -24.23 24.64
CA PHE A 133 10.58 -22.99 24.05
C PHE A 133 12.04 -22.68 24.47
N SER A 134 12.87 -22.35 23.50
CA SER A 134 14.27 -22.00 23.67
C SER A 134 14.54 -20.60 23.13
N VAL A 135 15.48 -19.88 23.73
CA VAL A 135 15.94 -18.58 23.21
C VAL A 135 16.51 -18.71 21.78
N GLY A 136 17.02 -19.88 21.41
CA GLY A 136 17.47 -20.18 20.05
C GLY A 136 16.38 -20.26 19.00
N ASP A 137 15.10 -20.36 19.43
CA ASP A 137 13.95 -20.39 18.53
C ASP A 137 13.43 -18.97 18.19
N ILE A 138 14.03 -17.94 18.78
CA ILE A 138 13.63 -16.55 18.55
C ILE A 138 14.24 -16.06 17.22
N MET A 139 13.36 -15.62 16.30
CA MET A 139 13.77 -15.01 15.06
C MET A 139 14.65 -13.76 15.33
N VAL A 140 15.78 -13.69 14.67
CA VAL A 140 16.62 -12.49 14.61
C VAL A 140 16.28 -11.71 13.34
N ASP A 141 15.70 -10.52 13.52
CA ASP A 141 15.30 -9.67 12.40
C ASP A 141 15.56 -8.20 12.74
N ASN A 142 16.49 -7.56 12.02
CA ASN A 142 17.00 -6.23 12.33
C ASN A 142 17.07 -5.32 11.09
N LEU A 143 16.05 -5.37 10.23
CA LEU A 143 15.98 -4.54 9.03
C LEU A 143 15.52 -3.12 9.40
N PRO A 144 16.32 -2.06 9.12
CA PRO A 144 16.00 -0.69 9.56
C PRO A 144 14.67 -0.15 9.04
N ARG A 145 14.29 -0.49 7.79
CA ARG A 145 13.00 -0.08 7.21
C ARG A 145 11.83 -0.73 7.96
N LYS A 146 11.94 -2.01 8.29
CA LYS A 146 10.90 -2.78 9.00
C LYS A 146 10.82 -2.42 10.47
N GLU A 147 11.94 -2.07 11.11
CA GLU A 147 11.94 -1.54 12.48
C GLU A 147 11.20 -0.19 12.58
N ARG A 148 11.30 0.68 11.57
CA ARG A 148 10.48 1.91 11.52
C ARG A 148 8.98 1.59 11.46
N VAL A 149 8.59 0.58 10.68
CA VAL A 149 7.19 0.12 10.64
C VAL A 149 6.76 -0.45 11.99
N ALA A 150 7.60 -1.28 12.64
CA ALA A 150 7.34 -1.79 13.98
C ALA A 150 7.12 -0.66 15.01
N GLN A 151 7.95 0.38 14.94
CA GLN A 151 7.81 1.57 15.80
C GLN A 151 6.49 2.32 15.59
N GLU A 152 5.97 2.35 14.37
CA GLU A 152 4.68 2.98 14.07
C GLU A 152 3.49 2.18 14.59
N ILE A 153 3.56 0.84 14.55
CA ILE A 153 2.41 -0.03 14.83
C ILE A 153 2.34 -0.52 16.28
N ILE A 154 3.48 -0.73 16.93
CA ILE A 154 3.54 -1.35 18.25
C ILE A 154 3.42 -0.29 19.34
N LEU A 155 2.33 -0.34 20.11
CA LEU A 155 2.02 0.64 21.15
C LEU A 155 3.14 0.75 22.22
N ASN A 156 3.68 -0.38 22.64
CA ASN A 156 4.73 -0.48 23.66
C ASN A 156 6.13 -0.73 23.06
N TYR A 157 6.40 -0.24 21.84
CA TYR A 157 7.63 -0.51 21.10
C TYR A 157 8.90 -0.21 21.91
N GLN A 158 8.95 0.93 22.62
CA GLN A 158 10.08 1.34 23.45
C GLN A 158 10.45 0.30 24.52
N GLN A 159 9.46 -0.37 25.08
CA GLN A 159 9.66 -1.47 26.02
C GLN A 159 10.03 -2.76 25.29
N ALA A 160 9.28 -3.08 24.22
CA ALA A 160 9.39 -4.33 23.48
C ALA A 160 10.76 -4.54 22.84
N GLN A 161 11.34 -3.51 22.25
CA GLN A 161 12.63 -3.61 21.54
C GLN A 161 13.74 -4.23 22.39
N SER A 162 13.69 -4.05 23.71
CA SER A 162 14.67 -4.62 24.63
C SER A 162 14.52 -6.13 24.89
N TRP A 163 13.39 -6.71 24.53
CA TRP A 163 13.10 -8.14 24.73
C TRP A 163 13.60 -9.01 23.58
N TYR A 164 13.74 -8.41 22.40
CA TYR A 164 14.08 -9.13 21.18
C TYR A 164 15.58 -9.02 20.87
N PRO A 165 16.21 -10.11 20.43
CA PRO A 165 17.64 -10.11 20.20
C PRO A 165 18.02 -9.14 19.09
N VAL A 166 19.11 -8.41 19.32
CA VAL A 166 19.82 -7.63 18.30
C VAL A 166 20.97 -8.51 17.83
N GLY A 167 20.72 -9.29 16.78
CA GLY A 167 21.77 -10.13 16.19
C GLY A 167 22.61 -9.35 15.18
N THR A 168 23.87 -9.76 15.03
CA THR A 168 24.67 -9.35 13.88
C THR A 168 24.20 -10.16 12.66
N VAL A 169 23.77 -9.49 11.61
CA VAL A 169 23.57 -10.10 10.28
C VAL A 169 24.96 -10.52 9.81
N GLY A 170 25.34 -11.77 10.05
CA GLY A 170 26.68 -12.27 9.75
C GLY A 170 26.71 -13.09 8.48
N GLY A 171 27.35 -12.57 7.41
CA GLY A 171 28.07 -13.37 6.43
C GLY A 171 27.32 -14.32 5.53
N LYS A 172 25.98 -14.31 5.48
CA LYS A 172 25.17 -15.04 4.51
C LYS A 172 24.75 -14.10 3.38
N GLU A 173 24.46 -14.68 2.21
CA GLU A 173 23.81 -13.97 1.11
C GLU A 173 22.56 -13.25 1.63
N SER A 174 22.43 -11.96 1.35
CA SER A 174 21.30 -11.12 1.74
C SER A 174 20.69 -10.54 0.50
N TYR A 175 19.38 -10.66 0.37
CA TYR A 175 18.61 -10.14 -0.76
C TYR A 175 17.34 -9.48 -0.22
N ASP A 176 17.33 -8.17 -0.18
CA ASP A 176 16.20 -7.40 0.34
C ASP A 176 15.10 -7.19 -0.71
N PHE A 177 15.43 -7.39 -2.00
CA PHE A 177 14.48 -7.34 -3.11
C PHE A 177 14.51 -8.66 -3.88
N VAL A 178 13.40 -9.39 -3.89
CA VAL A 178 13.29 -10.69 -4.55
C VAL A 178 12.30 -10.64 -5.70
N ILE A 179 12.72 -11.08 -6.88
CA ILE A 179 11.84 -11.23 -8.04
C ILE A 179 11.55 -12.73 -8.23
N ILE A 180 10.26 -13.09 -8.20
CA ILE A 180 9.82 -14.47 -8.48
C ILE A 180 9.25 -14.49 -9.90
N ALA A 181 9.89 -15.26 -10.80
CA ALA A 181 9.56 -15.24 -12.21
C ALA A 181 9.61 -16.65 -12.84
N LEU A 182 9.14 -16.76 -14.06
CA LEU A 182 9.38 -17.93 -14.90
C LEU A 182 10.87 -18.07 -15.25
N PRO A 183 11.33 -19.26 -15.64
CA PRO A 183 12.66 -19.42 -16.24
C PRO A 183 12.84 -18.54 -17.49
N LEU A 184 14.09 -18.15 -17.77
CA LEU A 184 14.48 -17.34 -18.94
C LEU A 184 14.00 -15.88 -18.93
N MET A 185 13.72 -15.35 -17.75
CA MET A 185 13.33 -13.93 -17.56
C MET A 185 14.52 -13.00 -17.25
N ASP A 186 15.76 -13.51 -17.20
CA ASP A 186 16.93 -12.69 -16.83
C ASP A 186 17.11 -11.47 -17.74
N ILE A 187 16.99 -11.62 -19.06
CA ILE A 187 17.12 -10.50 -20.01
C ILE A 187 15.95 -9.53 -19.90
N PRO A 188 14.68 -9.96 -19.90
CA PRO A 188 13.54 -9.06 -19.70
C PRO A 188 13.58 -8.27 -18.39
N LEU A 189 14.10 -8.87 -17.32
CA LEU A 189 14.17 -8.25 -16.00
C LEU A 189 15.41 -7.35 -15.80
N ALA A 190 16.43 -7.48 -16.65
CA ALA A 190 17.70 -6.76 -16.49
C ALA A 190 17.54 -5.24 -16.31
N PRO A 191 16.67 -4.51 -17.03
CA PRO A 191 16.50 -3.07 -16.81
C PRO A 191 16.09 -2.74 -15.37
N LEU A 192 15.15 -3.50 -14.80
CA LEU A 192 14.69 -3.30 -13.43
C LEU A 192 15.72 -3.78 -12.39
N VAL A 193 16.36 -4.94 -12.61
CA VAL A 193 17.41 -5.46 -11.71
C VAL A 193 18.56 -4.46 -11.61
N ASN A 194 19.00 -3.91 -12.74
CA ASN A 194 20.08 -2.91 -12.76
C ASN A 194 19.65 -1.63 -12.03
N TRP A 195 18.40 -1.17 -12.24
CA TRP A 195 17.85 0.01 -11.61
C TRP A 195 17.77 -0.15 -10.08
N GLU A 196 17.19 -1.26 -9.60
CA GLU A 196 17.09 -1.52 -8.17
C GLU A 196 18.47 -1.67 -7.53
N THR A 197 19.43 -2.27 -8.24
CA THR A 197 20.82 -2.36 -7.77
C THR A 197 21.46 -0.98 -7.67
N LEU A 198 21.19 -0.09 -8.62
CA LEU A 198 21.63 1.30 -8.59
C LEU A 198 21.03 2.07 -7.39
N LYS A 199 19.78 1.76 -7.02
CA LYS A 199 19.14 2.28 -5.78
C LYS A 199 19.75 1.71 -4.50
N GLY A 200 20.73 0.81 -4.60
CA GLY A 200 21.39 0.16 -3.46
C GLY A 200 20.66 -1.06 -2.93
N ARG A 201 19.72 -1.63 -3.72
CA ARG A 201 19.02 -2.88 -3.35
C ARG A 201 19.88 -4.09 -3.67
N SER A 202 19.76 -5.12 -2.84
CA SER A 202 20.34 -6.43 -3.10
C SER A 202 19.29 -7.32 -3.76
N VAL A 203 19.38 -7.46 -5.10
CA VAL A 203 18.33 -8.11 -5.90
C VAL A 203 18.68 -9.58 -6.16
N ASN A 204 17.67 -10.47 -6.03
CA ASN A 204 17.77 -11.85 -6.50
C ASN A 204 16.54 -12.26 -7.32
N VAL A 205 16.80 -12.92 -8.45
CA VAL A 205 15.74 -13.49 -9.30
C VAL A 205 15.64 -14.98 -9.02
N VAL A 206 14.47 -15.43 -8.58
CA VAL A 206 14.20 -16.84 -8.23
C VAL A 206 13.11 -17.37 -9.15
N THR A 207 13.38 -18.53 -9.79
CA THR A 207 12.40 -19.10 -10.72
C THR A 207 11.35 -19.94 -10.00
N THR A 208 10.11 -19.91 -10.52
CA THR A 208 9.02 -20.78 -10.04
C THR A 208 9.38 -22.27 -10.12
N THR A 209 10.17 -22.66 -11.12
CA THR A 209 10.68 -24.03 -11.27
C THR A 209 11.60 -24.41 -10.12
N TRP A 210 12.54 -23.52 -9.74
CA TRP A 210 13.44 -23.76 -8.62
C TRP A 210 12.67 -23.84 -7.31
N ILE A 211 11.71 -22.91 -7.06
CA ILE A 211 10.86 -22.95 -5.86
C ILE A 211 10.08 -24.26 -5.80
N SER A 212 9.46 -24.67 -6.92
CA SER A 212 8.67 -25.91 -6.97
C SER A 212 9.50 -27.17 -6.69
N ALA A 213 10.79 -27.15 -7.01
CA ALA A 213 11.70 -28.27 -6.75
C ALA A 213 12.25 -28.30 -5.32
N ASN A 214 12.34 -27.16 -4.64
CA ASN A 214 13.00 -27.03 -3.34
C ASN A 214 12.03 -26.81 -2.16
N TYR A 215 10.78 -26.45 -2.42
CA TYR A 215 9.77 -26.22 -1.38
C TYR A 215 8.54 -27.12 -1.57
N THR A 216 7.99 -27.57 -0.46
CA THR A 216 6.74 -28.35 -0.42
C THR A 216 5.55 -27.44 -0.24
N GLY A 217 4.37 -27.86 -0.67
CA GLY A 217 3.10 -27.16 -0.55
C GLY A 217 2.03 -27.86 -1.37
N TYR A 218 0.78 -27.60 -1.12
CA TYR A 218 -0.35 -28.15 -1.85
C TYR A 218 -0.30 -27.79 -3.34
N ASP A 219 -0.02 -26.52 -3.61
CA ASP A 219 0.11 -25.98 -4.96
C ASP A 219 1.33 -25.04 -5.07
N LEU A 220 1.53 -24.45 -6.26
CA LEU A 220 2.65 -23.52 -6.48
C LEU A 220 2.56 -22.27 -5.60
N ALA A 221 1.35 -21.75 -5.36
CA ALA A 221 1.16 -20.58 -4.50
C ALA A 221 1.65 -20.86 -3.06
N GLU A 222 1.30 -22.01 -2.49
CA GLU A 222 1.76 -22.37 -1.15
C GLU A 222 3.28 -22.61 -1.12
N LYS A 223 3.86 -23.19 -2.17
CA LYS A 223 5.32 -23.37 -2.28
C LYS A 223 6.05 -22.02 -2.32
N ILE A 224 5.52 -21.03 -3.06
CA ILE A 224 6.06 -19.66 -3.10
C ILE A 224 5.96 -19.04 -1.71
N ARG A 225 4.82 -19.13 -1.03
CA ARG A 225 4.65 -18.61 0.31
C ARG A 225 5.63 -19.27 1.31
N ASN A 226 5.82 -20.58 1.24
CA ASN A 226 6.76 -21.30 2.09
C ASN A 226 8.22 -20.91 1.83
N PHE A 227 8.58 -20.66 0.58
CA PHE A 227 9.87 -20.06 0.23
C PHE A 227 10.04 -18.67 0.87
N LEU A 228 9.05 -17.79 0.73
CA LEU A 228 9.10 -16.44 1.31
C LEU A 228 9.19 -16.49 2.83
N ARG A 229 8.42 -17.37 3.49
CA ARG A 229 8.46 -17.57 4.95
C ARG A 229 9.82 -18.06 5.45
N ASP A 230 10.51 -18.88 4.67
CA ASP A 230 11.88 -19.32 5.00
C ASP A 230 12.90 -18.18 4.84
N LYS A 231 12.71 -17.30 3.85
CA LYS A 231 13.75 -16.36 3.42
C LYS A 231 13.57 -14.91 3.88
N TYR A 232 12.37 -14.49 4.32
CA TYR A 232 12.17 -13.09 4.69
C TYR A 232 12.92 -12.64 5.96
N PRO A 233 13.19 -13.48 6.99
CA PRO A 233 13.93 -13.02 8.16
C PRO A 233 15.35 -12.54 7.81
N SER A 234 15.85 -11.51 8.51
CA SER A 234 17.18 -10.97 8.24
C SER A 234 18.32 -11.95 8.53
N GLU A 235 18.08 -12.96 9.36
CA GLU A 235 19.03 -14.07 9.60
C GLU A 235 19.10 -15.05 8.40
N GLN A 236 18.19 -14.94 7.45
CA GLN A 236 18.19 -15.65 6.17
C GLN A 236 18.59 -14.68 5.05
N TRP A 237 17.65 -14.22 4.23
CA TRP A 237 17.92 -13.26 3.15
C TRP A 237 17.57 -11.81 3.53
N GLY A 238 16.61 -11.61 4.42
CA GLY A 238 16.16 -10.28 4.83
C GLY A 238 15.24 -9.62 3.80
N ILE A 239 14.33 -10.38 3.19
CA ILE A 239 13.45 -9.86 2.14
C ILE A 239 12.55 -8.75 2.71
N GLU A 240 12.52 -7.60 2.03
CA GLU A 240 11.63 -6.47 2.30
C GLU A 240 10.57 -6.30 1.23
N ASP A 241 10.95 -6.53 -0.05
CA ASP A 241 10.10 -6.32 -1.21
C ASP A 241 10.13 -7.56 -2.12
N VAL A 242 8.97 -7.92 -2.67
CA VAL A 242 8.78 -9.07 -3.56
C VAL A 242 8.06 -8.61 -4.82
N LEU A 243 8.64 -8.87 -5.98
CA LEU A 243 8.01 -8.67 -7.27
C LEU A 243 7.67 -10.02 -7.90
N LEU A 244 6.38 -10.26 -8.13
CA LEU A 244 5.87 -11.44 -8.82
C LEU A 244 5.78 -11.15 -10.32
N VAL A 245 6.42 -11.96 -11.17
CA VAL A 245 6.45 -11.75 -12.62
C VAL A 245 5.95 -12.99 -13.36
N GLY A 246 4.76 -12.87 -13.89
CA GLY A 246 4.08 -13.95 -14.62
C GLY A 246 2.58 -13.74 -14.69
N ASP A 247 1.96 -14.36 -15.66
CA ASP A 247 0.50 -14.47 -15.76
C ASP A 247 -0.06 -15.23 -14.54
N TYR A 248 -1.33 -15.13 -14.29
CA TYR A 248 -1.97 -15.72 -13.09
C TYR A 248 -1.90 -17.26 -13.04
N ASP A 249 -1.73 -17.92 -14.19
CA ASP A 249 -1.50 -19.37 -14.25
C ASP A 249 -0.02 -19.76 -14.00
N ASP A 250 0.91 -18.84 -14.23
CA ASP A 250 2.35 -19.07 -14.13
C ASP A 250 2.89 -18.73 -12.74
N VAL A 251 2.43 -17.62 -12.17
CA VAL A 251 2.65 -17.21 -10.77
C VAL A 251 1.28 -16.96 -10.16
N PRO A 252 0.65 -17.97 -9.55
CA PRO A 252 -0.76 -17.90 -9.18
C PRO A 252 -1.01 -16.87 -8.09
N MET A 253 -2.12 -16.14 -8.20
CA MET A 253 -2.72 -15.42 -7.09
C MET A 253 -3.50 -16.37 -6.20
N ARG A 254 -3.67 -16.04 -4.92
CA ARG A 254 -4.49 -16.83 -4.02
C ARG A 254 -5.95 -16.41 -4.13
N ARG A 255 -6.80 -17.33 -4.57
CA ARG A 255 -8.26 -17.17 -4.49
C ARG A 255 -8.72 -17.44 -3.06
N CYS A 256 -9.48 -16.51 -2.49
CA CYS A 256 -9.89 -16.53 -1.09
C CYS A 256 -11.37 -16.89 -0.93
N TRP A 257 -11.67 -17.67 0.12
CA TRP A 257 -13.03 -18.12 0.45
C TRP A 257 -13.82 -17.04 1.22
N GLN A 258 -13.77 -15.83 0.74
CA GLN A 258 -14.55 -14.69 1.20
C GLN A 258 -15.51 -14.29 0.07
N ASP A 259 -16.66 -14.90 0.00
CA ASP A 259 -17.69 -14.57 -0.99
C ASP A 259 -18.76 -13.69 -0.34
N ALA A 260 -18.66 -12.39 -0.58
CA ALA A 260 -19.68 -11.43 -0.16
C ALA A 260 -20.97 -11.53 -1.01
N GLY A 261 -21.08 -12.50 -1.93
CA GLY A 261 -22.14 -12.62 -2.93
C GLY A 261 -21.79 -11.95 -4.26
N TYR A 262 -20.50 -11.61 -4.43
CA TYR A 262 -19.92 -10.96 -5.60
C TYR A 262 -18.68 -11.67 -6.15
N GLY A 263 -18.48 -12.92 -5.75
CA GLY A 263 -17.34 -13.75 -6.11
C GLY A 263 -16.20 -13.70 -5.11
N GLN A 264 -15.32 -14.67 -5.24
CA GLN A 264 -14.17 -14.86 -4.37
C GLN A 264 -13.01 -13.99 -4.86
N PRO A 265 -12.45 -13.06 -4.04
CA PRO A 265 -11.34 -12.24 -4.46
C PRO A 265 -10.06 -13.07 -4.61
N GLU A 266 -9.28 -12.74 -5.63
CA GLU A 266 -7.89 -13.14 -5.77
C GLU A 266 -6.98 -12.06 -5.19
N THR A 267 -5.93 -12.52 -4.48
CA THR A 267 -5.03 -11.61 -3.77
C THR A 267 -3.56 -12.05 -3.80
N ASP A 268 -2.66 -11.08 -3.89
CA ASP A 268 -1.25 -11.26 -3.60
C ASP A 268 -0.89 -10.96 -2.14
N TYR A 269 -1.86 -10.50 -1.33
CA TYR A 269 -1.67 -10.33 0.11
C TYR A 269 -1.28 -11.64 0.82
N TYR A 270 -1.63 -12.78 0.22
CA TYR A 270 -1.19 -14.11 0.62
C TYR A 270 0.34 -14.26 0.70
N TYR A 271 1.06 -13.53 -0.14
CA TYR A 271 2.53 -13.51 -0.18
C TYR A 271 3.13 -12.39 0.67
N ALA A 272 2.33 -11.44 1.11
CA ALA A 272 2.76 -10.33 1.94
C ALA A 272 2.68 -10.64 3.44
N GLU A 273 1.60 -11.29 3.88
CA GLU A 273 1.39 -11.74 5.26
C GLU A 273 2.01 -13.12 5.43
N LEU A 274 3.12 -13.20 6.16
CA LEU A 274 3.98 -14.38 6.30
C LEU A 274 4.14 -14.83 7.75
N SER A 275 3.31 -14.34 8.65
CA SER A 275 3.44 -14.47 10.10
C SER A 275 3.87 -15.86 10.57
N LEU A 276 4.78 -15.85 11.52
CA LEU A 276 5.27 -17.01 12.24
C LEU A 276 4.73 -16.98 13.69
N PRO A 277 4.57 -18.11 14.36
CA PRO A 277 4.99 -19.45 13.94
C PRO A 277 3.95 -20.24 13.13
N ASP A 278 2.75 -19.68 12.89
CA ASP A 278 1.66 -20.44 12.31
C ASP A 278 1.69 -20.44 10.79
N ALA A 279 2.19 -21.55 10.22
CA ALA A 279 2.20 -21.77 8.78
C ALA A 279 0.78 -21.91 8.18
N SER A 280 -0.19 -22.28 9.00
CA SER A 280 -1.56 -22.56 8.59
C SER A 280 -2.52 -21.36 8.78
N SER A 281 -1.99 -20.14 8.98
CA SER A 281 -2.82 -18.95 9.21
C SER A 281 -3.88 -18.70 8.12
N TRP A 282 -3.64 -19.14 6.89
CA TRP A 282 -4.55 -19.00 5.75
C TRP A 282 -5.42 -20.22 5.48
N ASP A 283 -5.15 -21.36 6.11
CA ASP A 283 -5.88 -22.62 5.99
C ASP A 283 -5.72 -23.41 7.31
N SER A 284 -6.35 -22.89 8.36
CA SER A 284 -6.14 -23.39 9.73
C SER A 284 -6.73 -24.77 9.97
N ASN A 285 -7.71 -25.18 9.18
CA ASN A 285 -8.39 -26.46 9.27
C ASN A 285 -7.92 -27.48 8.22
N GLY A 286 -7.06 -27.07 7.26
CA GLY A 286 -6.48 -27.94 6.23
C GLY A 286 -7.46 -28.37 5.14
N ASN A 287 -8.53 -27.59 4.91
CA ASN A 287 -9.55 -27.91 3.91
C ASN A 287 -9.28 -27.33 2.52
N HIS A 288 -8.18 -26.59 2.36
CA HIS A 288 -7.77 -25.88 1.13
C HIS A 288 -8.76 -24.80 0.68
N GLN A 289 -9.45 -24.18 1.64
CA GLN A 289 -10.29 -23.00 1.46
C GLN A 289 -9.64 -21.81 2.18
N TRP A 290 -8.65 -21.22 1.51
CA TRP A 290 -7.81 -20.18 2.11
C TRP A 290 -8.57 -18.90 2.42
N GLY A 291 -8.33 -18.32 3.57
CA GLY A 291 -8.89 -17.04 3.97
C GLY A 291 -10.32 -17.10 4.51
N GLU A 292 -10.81 -18.27 4.92
CA GLU A 292 -12.11 -18.41 5.60
C GLU A 292 -12.19 -17.54 6.88
N ASP A 293 -13.41 -17.33 7.39
CA ASP A 293 -13.60 -16.55 8.63
C ASP A 293 -12.86 -17.17 9.83
N SER A 294 -12.73 -18.50 9.87
CA SER A 294 -12.01 -19.24 10.90
C SER A 294 -10.49 -19.09 10.83
N ASP A 295 -9.94 -18.63 9.70
CA ASP A 295 -8.49 -18.53 9.52
C ASP A 295 -7.92 -17.33 10.27
N PRO A 296 -6.85 -17.51 11.08
CA PRO A 296 -6.34 -16.45 11.97
C PRO A 296 -5.36 -15.49 11.28
N ILE A 297 -5.72 -14.96 10.11
CA ILE A 297 -4.91 -13.97 9.38
C ILE A 297 -4.88 -12.67 10.17
N ASP A 298 -3.70 -12.07 10.37
CA ASP A 298 -3.53 -10.95 11.30
C ASP A 298 -3.43 -9.55 10.66
N PHE A 299 -3.30 -9.45 9.35
CA PHE A 299 -3.25 -8.20 8.58
C PHE A 299 -2.01 -7.31 8.83
N TYR A 300 -0.90 -7.90 9.25
CA TYR A 300 0.42 -7.29 9.31
C TYR A 300 1.34 -7.93 8.28
N ALA A 301 1.58 -7.24 7.19
CA ALA A 301 2.42 -7.75 6.09
C ALA A 301 3.91 -7.64 6.44
N GLU A 302 4.64 -8.74 6.37
CA GLU A 302 6.08 -8.82 6.60
C GLU A 302 6.89 -8.20 5.45
N VAL A 303 6.38 -8.33 4.21
CA VAL A 303 7.01 -7.83 2.99
C VAL A 303 6.02 -7.02 2.16
N ASN A 304 6.52 -6.11 1.33
CA ASN A 304 5.70 -5.47 0.32
C ASN A 304 5.66 -6.36 -0.92
N VAL A 305 4.52 -6.49 -1.55
CA VAL A 305 4.37 -7.32 -2.75
C VAL A 305 3.81 -6.47 -3.89
N GLY A 306 4.39 -6.64 -5.07
CA GLY A 306 3.87 -6.12 -6.32
C GLY A 306 3.93 -7.17 -7.42
N ARG A 307 3.23 -6.94 -8.53
CA ARG A 307 3.13 -7.90 -9.63
C ARG A 307 3.26 -7.25 -10.99
N ILE A 308 4.02 -7.88 -11.90
CA ILE A 308 3.92 -7.69 -13.34
C ILE A 308 3.10 -8.87 -13.89
N PRO A 309 1.81 -8.66 -14.26
CA PRO A 309 0.88 -9.75 -14.58
C PRO A 309 1.04 -10.23 -16.04
N TYR A 310 2.27 -10.48 -16.46
CA TYR A 310 2.61 -10.91 -17.82
C TYR A 310 3.76 -11.91 -17.83
N SER A 311 3.66 -12.91 -18.74
CA SER A 311 4.71 -13.90 -19.01
C SER A 311 5.43 -13.66 -20.34
N ALA A 312 4.90 -12.78 -21.21
CA ALA A 312 5.54 -12.44 -22.48
C ALA A 312 6.78 -11.58 -22.23
N THR A 313 7.95 -12.08 -22.63
CA THR A 313 9.25 -11.47 -22.36
C THR A 313 9.37 -10.02 -22.83
N SER A 314 8.86 -9.70 -24.02
CA SER A 314 8.88 -8.33 -24.54
C SER A 314 8.00 -7.37 -23.73
N THR A 315 6.85 -7.82 -23.24
CA THR A 315 5.97 -7.02 -22.37
C THR A 315 6.59 -6.81 -21.00
N VAL A 316 7.18 -7.85 -20.41
CA VAL A 316 7.89 -7.75 -19.13
C VAL A 316 9.06 -6.77 -19.24
N GLN A 317 9.87 -6.89 -20.28
CA GLN A 317 11.00 -5.98 -20.51
C GLN A 317 10.53 -4.52 -20.63
N HIS A 318 9.51 -4.27 -21.43
CA HIS A 318 8.95 -2.92 -21.60
C HIS A 318 8.45 -2.31 -20.28
N ILE A 319 7.75 -3.11 -19.45
CA ILE A 319 7.29 -2.64 -18.12
C ILE A 319 8.47 -2.35 -17.19
N CYS A 320 9.52 -3.16 -17.23
CA CYS A 320 10.73 -2.94 -16.44
C CYS A 320 11.48 -1.66 -16.86
N GLU A 321 11.65 -1.45 -18.18
CA GLU A 321 12.26 -0.24 -18.76
C GLU A 321 11.46 1.01 -18.37
N LYS A 322 10.14 0.96 -18.50
CA LYS A 322 9.21 2.03 -18.14
C LYS A 322 9.27 2.37 -16.64
N SER A 323 9.36 1.35 -15.78
CA SER A 323 9.47 1.55 -14.33
C SER A 323 10.75 2.27 -13.93
N ALA A 324 11.90 1.86 -14.50
CA ALA A 324 13.17 2.54 -14.29
C ALA A 324 13.14 3.99 -14.81
N ALA A 325 12.61 4.20 -16.03
CA ALA A 325 12.49 5.54 -16.62
C ALA A 325 11.58 6.48 -15.80
N TYR A 326 10.52 5.96 -15.19
CA TYR A 326 9.65 6.75 -14.32
C TYR A 326 10.40 7.34 -13.12
N GLU A 327 11.18 6.54 -12.39
CA GLU A 327 11.93 7.00 -11.22
C GLU A 327 13.13 7.87 -11.59
N ALA A 328 13.76 7.61 -12.74
CA ALA A 328 14.86 8.43 -13.27
C ALA A 328 14.41 9.81 -13.74
N ASN A 329 13.14 9.99 -14.10
CA ASN A 329 12.63 11.26 -14.60
C ASN A 329 12.53 12.29 -13.47
N GLY A 330 13.37 13.35 -13.54
CA GLY A 330 13.43 14.43 -12.57
C GLY A 330 12.55 15.64 -12.92
N ASP A 331 11.80 15.63 -14.04
CA ASP A 331 10.99 16.77 -14.46
C ASP A 331 9.83 17.04 -13.48
N PRO A 332 9.85 18.14 -12.72
CA PRO A 332 8.79 18.46 -11.77
C PRO A 332 7.45 18.77 -12.45
N ALA A 333 7.44 19.19 -13.71
CA ALA A 333 6.21 19.42 -14.46
C ALA A 333 5.45 18.12 -14.72
N TYR A 334 6.17 17.01 -14.80
CA TYR A 334 5.60 15.67 -14.86
C TYR A 334 5.38 15.08 -13.46
N LYS A 335 6.45 15.01 -12.65
CA LYS A 335 6.45 14.27 -11.36
C LYS A 335 5.48 14.85 -10.32
N LYS A 336 5.10 16.13 -10.44
CA LYS A 336 4.14 16.81 -9.56
C LYS A 336 2.84 17.18 -10.29
N HIS A 337 2.44 16.40 -11.28
CA HIS A 337 1.19 16.60 -12.00
C HIS A 337 0.26 15.41 -11.84
N MET A 338 -0.98 15.66 -11.39
CA MET A 338 -2.02 14.63 -11.20
C MET A 338 -3.21 14.87 -12.13
N LEU A 339 -3.76 13.77 -12.64
CA LEU A 339 -5.06 13.74 -13.31
C LEU A 339 -6.09 13.14 -12.35
N LEU A 340 -7.14 13.90 -12.07
CA LEU A 340 -8.19 13.58 -11.11
C LEU A 340 -9.52 13.39 -11.82
N LEU A 341 -10.10 12.19 -11.72
CA LEU A 341 -11.31 11.79 -12.43
C LEU A 341 -12.38 11.37 -11.40
N GLY A 342 -13.31 12.28 -11.05
CA GLY A 342 -14.35 12.05 -10.04
C GLY A 342 -15.73 11.89 -10.67
N ALA A 343 -16.28 10.68 -10.67
CA ALA A 343 -17.67 10.41 -10.97
C ALA A 343 -18.50 10.29 -9.68
N PHE A 344 -19.82 10.34 -9.80
CA PHE A 344 -20.69 9.97 -8.68
C PHE A 344 -20.74 8.45 -8.51
N PHE A 345 -20.71 7.98 -7.26
CA PHE A 345 -21.09 6.60 -6.97
C PHE A 345 -22.61 6.47 -6.88
N TRP A 346 -23.25 7.41 -6.19
CA TRP A 346 -24.70 7.52 -6.05
C TRP A 346 -25.07 9.01 -5.99
N SER A 347 -26.36 9.31 -6.04
CA SER A 347 -26.86 10.69 -6.06
C SER A 347 -26.43 11.54 -4.83
N ASP A 348 -26.03 10.89 -3.76
CA ASP A 348 -25.56 11.49 -2.52
C ASP A 348 -24.04 11.43 -2.35
N THR A 349 -23.29 10.93 -3.34
CA THR A 349 -21.85 10.68 -3.21
C THR A 349 -21.09 11.17 -4.44
N ASP A 350 -20.66 12.44 -4.38
CA ASP A 350 -19.82 13.09 -5.40
C ASP A 350 -18.34 12.87 -5.07
N ASN A 351 -17.65 12.04 -5.85
CA ASN A 351 -16.25 11.74 -5.61
C ASN A 351 -15.27 12.89 -5.97
N ALA A 352 -15.77 14.02 -6.46
CA ALA A 352 -14.97 15.24 -6.50
C ALA A 352 -14.53 15.66 -5.07
N VAL A 353 -15.37 15.39 -4.03
CA VAL A 353 -15.02 15.58 -2.62
C VAL A 353 -13.75 14.81 -2.26
N LEU A 354 -13.69 13.53 -2.62
CA LEU A 354 -12.53 12.66 -2.40
C LEU A 354 -11.28 13.21 -3.12
N MET A 355 -11.42 13.62 -4.38
CA MET A 355 -10.30 14.16 -5.16
C MET A 355 -9.74 15.43 -4.53
N GLU A 356 -10.59 16.38 -4.13
CA GLU A 356 -10.17 17.63 -3.50
C GLU A 356 -9.60 17.40 -2.08
N ALA A 357 -10.13 16.45 -1.31
CA ALA A 357 -9.57 16.11 -0.01
C ALA A 357 -8.11 15.62 -0.09
N LYS A 358 -7.75 14.88 -1.13
CA LYS A 358 -6.39 14.35 -1.33
C LYS A 358 -5.37 15.44 -1.67
N ILE A 359 -5.76 16.43 -2.46
CA ILE A 359 -4.85 17.48 -2.91
C ILE A 359 -4.69 18.64 -1.92
N ASN A 360 -5.54 18.74 -0.92
CA ASN A 360 -5.45 19.72 0.17
C ASN A 360 -4.45 19.32 1.26
N GLN A 361 -3.31 18.73 0.88
CA GLN A 361 -2.25 18.34 1.82
C GLN A 361 -1.10 19.35 1.81
N PRO A 362 -0.42 19.58 2.95
CA PRO A 362 0.67 20.55 3.02
C PRO A 362 1.80 20.32 2.00
N TRP A 363 2.12 19.05 1.69
CA TRP A 363 3.17 18.68 0.73
C TRP A 363 2.76 18.82 -0.73
N MET A 364 1.47 19.08 -1.01
CA MET A 364 0.97 19.33 -2.37
C MET A 364 1.27 20.76 -2.87
N SER A 365 1.98 21.56 -2.08
CA SER A 365 2.47 22.87 -2.54
C SER A 365 3.38 22.69 -3.75
N GLY A 366 3.09 23.41 -4.83
CA GLY A 366 3.83 23.30 -6.11
C GLY A 366 3.41 22.13 -7.00
N TRP A 367 2.36 21.40 -6.64
CA TRP A 367 1.75 20.44 -7.54
C TRP A 367 0.73 21.10 -8.47
N THR A 368 0.54 20.48 -9.63
CA THR A 368 -0.48 20.85 -10.62
C THR A 368 -1.53 19.74 -10.73
N PHE A 369 -2.77 20.13 -11.03
CA PHE A 369 -3.89 19.22 -11.05
C PHE A 369 -4.75 19.46 -12.28
N THR A 370 -5.06 18.41 -13.02
CA THR A 370 -6.09 18.43 -14.06
C THR A 370 -7.32 17.71 -13.54
N ARG A 371 -8.44 18.42 -13.43
CA ARG A 371 -9.68 17.94 -12.82
C ARG A 371 -10.71 17.64 -13.88
N MET A 372 -11.30 16.45 -13.79
CA MET A 372 -12.46 16.07 -14.60
C MET A 372 -13.55 15.50 -13.70
N TYR A 373 -14.63 16.25 -13.55
CA TYR A 373 -15.80 15.85 -12.76
C TYR A 373 -17.04 15.83 -13.63
N GLU A 374 -18.14 15.21 -13.18
CA GLU A 374 -19.40 15.20 -13.90
C GLU A 374 -20.03 16.61 -13.87
N GLN A 375 -19.72 17.44 -14.87
CA GLN A 375 -20.20 18.81 -14.97
C GLN A 375 -21.73 18.87 -15.05
N GLY A 376 -22.30 19.82 -14.31
CA GLY A 376 -23.74 19.99 -14.18
C GLY A 376 -24.36 19.17 -13.05
N TYR A 377 -23.58 18.28 -12.41
CA TYR A 377 -23.96 17.50 -11.24
C TYR A 377 -23.03 17.80 -10.06
N SER A 378 -21.71 17.71 -10.25
CA SER A 378 -20.74 18.10 -9.23
C SER A 378 -20.77 19.63 -8.99
N THR A 379 -20.63 20.02 -7.71
CA THR A 379 -20.49 21.43 -7.30
C THR A 379 -19.05 21.93 -7.33
N TYR A 380 -18.09 21.04 -7.54
CA TYR A 380 -16.66 21.36 -7.59
C TYR A 380 -16.25 21.85 -8.98
N PRO A 381 -15.32 22.80 -9.06
CA PRO A 381 -14.79 23.27 -10.35
C PRO A 381 -14.00 22.15 -11.03
N SER A 382 -14.12 22.09 -12.35
CA SER A 382 -13.51 21.06 -13.17
C SER A 382 -12.98 21.70 -14.44
N ASP A 383 -11.76 21.30 -14.86
CA ASP A 383 -11.13 21.82 -16.09
C ASP A 383 -11.84 21.27 -17.34
N TYR A 384 -12.29 20.02 -17.26
CA TYR A 384 -13.04 19.38 -18.34
C TYR A 384 -14.20 18.54 -17.75
N ASN A 385 -15.25 18.36 -18.54
CA ASN A 385 -16.29 17.43 -18.17
C ASN A 385 -15.76 15.99 -18.24
N LEU A 386 -16.09 15.16 -17.25
CA LEU A 386 -15.73 13.76 -17.20
C LEU A 386 -16.46 12.98 -18.29
N ARG A 387 -15.76 12.67 -19.37
CA ARG A 387 -16.24 11.90 -20.52
C ARG A 387 -15.09 11.14 -21.17
N PHE A 388 -15.38 10.03 -21.79
CA PHE A 388 -14.39 9.20 -22.49
C PHE A 388 -13.50 9.98 -23.45
N THR A 389 -14.10 10.84 -24.29
CA THR A 389 -13.35 11.63 -25.28
C THR A 389 -12.38 12.60 -24.64
N ASN A 390 -12.79 13.27 -23.55
CA ASN A 390 -11.94 14.22 -22.84
C ASN A 390 -10.81 13.49 -22.09
N VAL A 391 -11.13 12.43 -21.33
CA VAL A 391 -10.14 11.63 -20.59
C VAL A 391 -9.08 11.12 -21.56
N ARG A 392 -9.50 10.47 -22.67
CA ARG A 392 -8.54 9.96 -23.66
C ARG A 392 -7.69 11.07 -24.26
N SER A 393 -8.28 12.19 -24.69
CA SER A 393 -7.58 13.28 -25.34
C SER A 393 -6.59 13.98 -24.41
N VAL A 394 -7.01 14.26 -23.17
CA VAL A 394 -6.20 15.02 -22.20
C VAL A 394 -5.10 14.14 -21.62
N TRP A 395 -5.40 12.88 -21.28
CA TRP A 395 -4.40 11.97 -20.74
C TRP A 395 -3.33 11.60 -21.78
N SER A 396 -3.73 11.31 -23.03
CA SER A 396 -2.76 10.98 -24.10
C SER A 396 -1.86 12.15 -24.51
N ALA A 397 -2.29 13.39 -24.30
CA ALA A 397 -1.52 14.59 -24.63
C ALA A 397 -0.76 15.18 -23.41
N GLY A 398 -1.11 14.76 -22.20
CA GLY A 398 -0.55 15.30 -20.96
C GLY A 398 0.57 14.44 -20.37
N GLN A 399 1.21 15.00 -19.36
CA GLN A 399 2.26 14.35 -18.57
C GLN A 399 1.77 14.25 -17.12
N TYR A 400 1.35 13.07 -16.70
CA TYR A 400 0.77 12.85 -15.38
C TYR A 400 1.50 11.71 -14.66
N ALA A 401 2.20 12.02 -13.58
CA ALA A 401 2.90 11.01 -12.81
C ALA A 401 1.96 10.21 -11.88
N PHE A 402 0.78 10.77 -11.58
CA PHE A 402 -0.25 10.08 -10.83
C PHE A 402 -1.62 10.33 -11.47
N VAL A 403 -2.39 9.26 -11.64
CA VAL A 403 -3.77 9.33 -12.14
C VAL A 403 -4.68 8.62 -11.13
N ASN A 404 -5.74 9.30 -10.75
CA ASN A 404 -6.68 8.75 -9.81
C ASN A 404 -8.10 8.89 -10.34
N TRP A 405 -8.86 7.82 -10.25
CA TRP A 405 -10.28 7.88 -10.54
C TRP A 405 -11.14 7.20 -9.50
N ALA A 406 -12.37 7.71 -9.36
CA ALA A 406 -13.43 7.08 -8.62
C ALA A 406 -14.72 7.09 -9.47
N GLY A 407 -15.33 5.92 -9.63
CA GLY A 407 -16.53 5.73 -10.45
C GLY A 407 -17.02 4.28 -10.40
N HIS A 408 -18.19 4.01 -10.97
CA HIS A 408 -18.64 2.64 -11.15
C HIS A 408 -17.65 1.84 -11.99
N GLY A 409 -17.47 0.55 -11.72
CA GLY A 409 -16.46 -0.27 -12.37
C GLY A 409 -16.96 -1.57 -12.97
N SER A 410 -16.21 -2.05 -13.93
CA SER A 410 -16.19 -3.42 -14.44
C SER A 410 -14.75 -3.79 -14.79
N GLN A 411 -14.50 -5.04 -15.14
CA GLN A 411 -13.18 -5.48 -15.62
C GLN A 411 -12.67 -4.66 -16.83
N TYR A 412 -13.53 -4.05 -17.62
CA TYR A 412 -13.15 -3.35 -18.85
C TYR A 412 -12.98 -1.83 -18.70
N GLY A 413 -13.40 -1.23 -17.57
CA GLY A 413 -13.31 0.21 -17.39
C GLY A 413 -14.15 0.76 -16.27
N SER A 414 -14.19 2.09 -16.18
CA SER A 414 -14.96 2.81 -15.17
C SER A 414 -15.94 3.79 -15.81
N TYR A 415 -17.08 4.01 -15.12
CA TYR A 415 -18.29 4.58 -15.70
C TYR A 415 -18.81 5.73 -14.86
N ILE A 416 -19.39 6.73 -15.55
CA ILE A 416 -20.13 7.82 -14.94
C ILE A 416 -21.55 7.40 -14.59
N MET A 417 -22.13 8.02 -13.55
CA MET A 417 -23.47 7.67 -13.10
C MET A 417 -24.57 8.35 -13.90
N TYR A 418 -24.48 9.67 -14.10
CA TYR A 418 -25.60 10.48 -14.59
C TYR A 418 -25.77 10.55 -16.11
N THR A 419 -24.73 10.24 -16.86
CA THR A 419 -24.79 10.25 -18.31
C THR A 419 -24.78 8.83 -18.86
N THR A 420 -25.93 8.15 -18.83
CA THR A 420 -26.22 6.89 -19.55
C THR A 420 -25.24 5.73 -19.35
N GLY A 421 -24.47 5.68 -18.24
CA GLY A 421 -23.49 4.63 -18.01
C GLY A 421 -22.33 4.64 -19.02
N GLU A 422 -21.97 5.81 -19.55
CA GLU A 422 -20.80 5.96 -20.43
C GLU A 422 -19.53 5.66 -19.65
N ALA A 423 -18.67 4.82 -20.22
CA ALA A 423 -17.32 4.65 -19.68
C ALA A 423 -16.54 5.95 -19.87
N PHE A 424 -15.93 6.47 -18.82
CA PHE A 424 -14.99 7.60 -18.95
C PHE A 424 -13.55 7.13 -19.20
N VAL A 425 -13.21 5.91 -18.76
CA VAL A 425 -11.95 5.22 -19.03
C VAL A 425 -12.22 3.73 -19.29
N SER A 426 -11.49 3.13 -20.22
CA SER A 426 -11.66 1.71 -20.54
C SER A 426 -10.38 1.12 -21.14
N THR A 427 -10.34 -0.19 -21.33
CA THR A 427 -9.26 -0.88 -22.05
C THR A 427 -8.96 -0.26 -23.42
N SER A 428 -9.96 0.33 -24.09
CA SER A 428 -9.77 1.04 -25.36
C SER A 428 -9.10 2.41 -25.24
N THR A 429 -8.92 2.94 -24.02
CA THR A 429 -8.12 4.14 -23.74
C THR A 429 -6.63 3.84 -23.82
N CYS A 430 -6.21 2.69 -23.30
CA CYS A 430 -4.80 2.34 -23.06
C CYS A 430 -3.90 2.48 -24.31
N PRO A 431 -4.29 2.02 -25.54
CA PRO A 431 -3.43 2.12 -26.72
C PRO A 431 -3.08 3.56 -27.15
N TYR A 432 -3.73 4.57 -26.60
CA TYR A 432 -3.49 5.98 -26.90
C TYR A 432 -2.62 6.67 -25.86
N LEU A 433 -2.36 6.02 -24.73
CA LEU A 433 -1.58 6.63 -23.64
C LEU A 433 -0.09 6.64 -23.99
N ASN A 434 0.61 7.62 -23.47
CA ASN A 434 2.04 7.81 -23.74
C ASN A 434 2.87 7.17 -22.62
N ASP A 435 3.68 6.18 -22.95
CA ASP A 435 4.57 5.50 -22.01
C ASP A 435 5.87 6.26 -21.72
N ASP A 436 6.16 7.37 -22.41
CA ASP A 436 7.24 8.28 -22.02
C ASP A 436 6.92 9.02 -20.71
N TYR A 437 5.63 9.11 -20.36
CA TYR A 437 5.11 9.74 -19.14
C TYR A 437 4.05 8.85 -18.47
N PRO A 438 4.41 7.61 -18.07
CA PRO A 438 3.46 6.68 -17.47
C PRO A 438 3.08 7.13 -16.05
N ALA A 439 1.95 6.66 -15.53
CA ALA A 439 1.43 7.06 -14.22
C ALA A 439 1.43 5.92 -13.21
N ILE A 440 1.54 6.24 -11.92
CA ILE A 440 0.95 5.40 -10.87
C ILE A 440 -0.55 5.66 -10.89
N VAL A 441 -1.35 4.60 -10.89
CA VAL A 441 -2.81 4.70 -11.01
C VAL A 441 -3.47 4.10 -9.77
N PHE A 442 -4.41 4.84 -9.18
CA PHE A 442 -5.39 4.28 -8.25
C PHE A 442 -6.78 4.32 -8.88
N ALA A 443 -7.42 3.16 -8.94
CA ALA A 443 -8.72 2.94 -9.57
C ALA A 443 -9.77 2.59 -8.50
N ASP A 444 -10.42 3.59 -7.91
CA ASP A 444 -11.52 3.38 -6.98
C ASP A 444 -12.79 2.99 -7.77
N ALA A 445 -12.85 1.72 -8.14
CA ALA A 445 -13.89 1.14 -8.96
C ALA A 445 -13.93 -0.38 -8.84
N CYS A 446 -15.09 -1.00 -9.01
CA CYS A 446 -15.24 -2.46 -8.98
C CYS A 446 -14.45 -3.14 -10.10
N SER A 447 -13.86 -4.29 -9.79
CA SER A 447 -13.37 -5.29 -10.75
C SER A 447 -12.32 -4.78 -11.76
N ASN A 448 -11.72 -3.62 -11.56
CA ASN A 448 -10.72 -3.10 -12.51
C ASN A 448 -9.46 -3.98 -12.59
N SER A 449 -9.23 -4.84 -11.59
CA SER A 449 -8.15 -5.85 -11.54
C SER A 449 -8.69 -7.30 -11.51
N ASP A 450 -9.92 -7.54 -11.94
CA ASP A 450 -10.54 -8.88 -11.91
C ASP A 450 -9.80 -9.85 -12.82
N THR A 451 -9.17 -10.86 -12.23
CA THR A 451 -8.28 -11.80 -12.91
C THR A 451 -9.00 -12.90 -13.69
N ASP A 452 -10.31 -13.07 -13.47
CA ASP A 452 -11.13 -13.98 -14.27
C ASP A 452 -11.32 -13.49 -15.73
N TYR A 453 -10.91 -12.22 -16.00
CA TYR A 453 -11.12 -11.56 -17.31
C TYR A 453 -9.87 -10.77 -17.74
N PRO A 454 -9.72 -10.49 -19.06
CA PRO A 454 -8.88 -9.38 -19.50
C PRO A 454 -9.40 -8.09 -18.87
N ASN A 455 -8.55 -7.39 -18.12
CA ASN A 455 -8.99 -6.26 -17.31
C ASN A 455 -8.21 -4.98 -17.61
N ILE A 456 -8.79 -3.84 -17.20
CA ILE A 456 -8.22 -2.52 -17.51
C ILE A 456 -6.88 -2.31 -16.82
N GLY A 457 -6.71 -2.77 -15.58
CA GLY A 457 -5.43 -2.62 -14.88
C GLY A 457 -4.29 -3.31 -15.62
N ARG A 458 -4.52 -4.55 -16.10
CA ARG A 458 -3.55 -5.26 -16.93
C ARG A 458 -3.23 -4.50 -18.22
N ALA A 459 -4.25 -3.97 -18.89
CA ALA A 459 -4.06 -3.18 -20.10
C ALA A 459 -3.27 -1.87 -19.82
N MET A 460 -3.52 -1.21 -18.68
CA MET A 460 -2.78 -0.03 -18.23
C MET A 460 -1.31 -0.34 -17.94
N MET A 461 -1.02 -1.48 -17.31
CA MET A 461 0.37 -1.91 -17.10
C MET A 461 1.12 -2.12 -18.41
N GLN A 462 0.46 -2.57 -19.44
CA GLN A 462 1.06 -2.70 -20.77
C GLN A 462 1.32 -1.32 -21.40
N GLN A 463 0.40 -0.35 -21.23
CA GLN A 463 0.57 0.99 -21.76
C GLN A 463 -0.18 2.03 -20.91
N GLY A 464 0.56 3.02 -20.40
CA GLY A 464 0.04 4.17 -19.66
C GLY A 464 0.31 4.15 -18.15
N ALA A 465 0.60 2.99 -17.55
CA ALA A 465 0.87 2.92 -16.12
C ALA A 465 2.19 2.18 -15.78
N VAL A 466 2.82 2.57 -14.69
CA VAL A 466 3.95 1.87 -14.04
C VAL A 466 3.54 1.21 -12.73
N GLY A 467 2.39 1.59 -12.20
CA GLY A 467 1.75 1.00 -11.03
C GLY A 467 0.24 1.09 -11.17
N PHE A 468 -0.48 0.09 -10.71
CA PHE A 468 -1.93 0.05 -10.76
C PHE A 468 -2.49 -0.63 -9.50
N LEU A 469 -3.32 0.10 -8.78
CA LEU A 469 -4.09 -0.43 -7.66
C LEU A 469 -5.58 -0.32 -7.97
N GLY A 470 -6.26 -1.46 -8.03
CA GLY A 470 -7.69 -1.58 -8.29
C GLY A 470 -8.26 -2.85 -7.68
N ALA A 471 -9.56 -2.88 -7.44
CA ALA A 471 -10.24 -4.01 -6.85
C ALA A 471 -10.27 -5.24 -7.76
N THR A 472 -10.00 -6.43 -7.21
CA THR A 472 -10.10 -7.70 -7.95
C THR A 472 -11.53 -8.21 -8.06
N LYS A 473 -12.46 -7.70 -7.25
CA LYS A 473 -13.91 -8.01 -7.31
C LYS A 473 -14.74 -6.74 -7.09
N VAL A 474 -15.97 -6.89 -6.64
CA VAL A 474 -16.93 -5.80 -6.44
C VAL A 474 -16.61 -5.05 -5.15
N ALA A 475 -16.24 -3.80 -5.26
CA ALA A 475 -15.84 -2.95 -4.13
C ALA A 475 -17.04 -2.32 -3.41
N TYR A 476 -16.84 -2.06 -2.12
CA TYR A 476 -17.79 -1.33 -1.26
C TYR A 476 -17.37 0.14 -1.12
N GLY A 477 -18.38 1.02 -1.10
CA GLY A 477 -18.21 2.45 -0.87
C GLY A 477 -19.07 2.96 0.29
N SER A 478 -18.73 4.13 0.80
CA SER A 478 -19.49 4.86 1.83
C SER A 478 -20.36 5.93 1.20
N GLY A 479 -21.68 5.83 1.37
CA GLY A 479 -22.63 6.84 0.88
C GLY A 479 -22.42 8.17 1.58
N GLY A 480 -22.33 9.26 0.80
CA GLY A 480 -22.10 10.61 1.33
C GLY A 480 -20.70 10.80 1.92
N TRP A 481 -19.71 10.04 1.45
CA TRP A 481 -18.32 10.16 1.91
C TRP A 481 -17.84 11.62 1.83
N ASP A 482 -17.38 12.18 2.94
CA ASP A 482 -16.81 13.53 3.02
C ASP A 482 -15.57 13.61 3.93
N ASN A 483 -15.18 12.47 4.53
CA ASN A 483 -14.13 12.39 5.51
C ASN A 483 -13.34 11.07 5.37
N PRO A 484 -12.00 11.08 5.51
CA PRO A 484 -11.20 9.85 5.45
C PRO A 484 -11.54 8.78 6.51
N SER A 485 -12.27 9.13 7.57
CA SER A 485 -12.77 8.18 8.57
C SER A 485 -14.10 7.50 8.21
N ASP A 486 -14.71 7.84 7.08
CA ASP A 486 -15.98 7.23 6.66
C ASP A 486 -15.83 5.79 6.14
N GLY A 487 -14.60 5.39 5.82
CA GLY A 487 -14.26 4.03 5.50
C GLY A 487 -14.43 3.64 4.04
N SER A 488 -14.39 2.34 3.78
CA SER A 488 -14.49 1.68 2.49
C SER A 488 -13.41 2.10 1.46
N SER A 489 -13.61 1.82 0.18
CA SER A 489 -12.61 2.05 -0.87
C SER A 489 -12.15 3.49 -1.02
N GLN A 490 -13.06 4.47 -0.82
CA GLN A 490 -12.71 5.89 -0.89
C GLN A 490 -11.67 6.28 0.17
N SER A 491 -11.77 5.74 1.38
CA SER A 491 -10.78 5.99 2.43
C SER A 491 -9.46 5.28 2.14
N LEU A 492 -9.47 4.08 1.56
CA LEU A 492 -8.28 3.41 1.09
C LEU A 492 -7.56 4.25 0.01
N ASP A 493 -8.32 4.75 -0.97
CA ASP A 493 -7.81 5.64 -2.02
C ASP A 493 -7.15 6.90 -1.41
N TYR A 494 -7.84 7.55 -0.47
CA TYR A 494 -7.30 8.71 0.23
C TYR A 494 -5.96 8.38 0.90
N TYR A 495 -5.89 7.28 1.68
CA TYR A 495 -4.69 6.94 2.44
C TYR A 495 -3.54 6.47 1.56
N PHE A 496 -3.79 5.66 0.54
CA PHE A 496 -2.76 5.26 -0.42
C PHE A 496 -2.20 6.47 -1.17
N THR A 497 -3.08 7.27 -1.79
CA THR A 497 -2.69 8.41 -2.62
C THR A 497 -1.89 9.43 -1.82
N THR A 498 -2.34 9.77 -0.61
CA THR A 498 -1.63 10.75 0.22
C THR A 498 -0.28 10.25 0.69
N ARG A 499 -0.07 8.94 0.85
CA ARG A 499 1.24 8.38 1.21
C ARG A 499 2.22 8.37 0.03
N VAL A 500 1.78 7.90 -1.13
CA VAL A 500 2.64 7.87 -2.33
C VAL A 500 3.05 9.29 -2.73
N THR A 501 2.11 10.24 -2.72
CA THR A 501 2.38 11.64 -3.12
C THR A 501 3.19 12.43 -2.10
N SER A 502 3.34 11.95 -0.87
CA SER A 502 4.25 12.54 0.12
C SER A 502 5.74 12.35 -0.23
N LEU A 503 6.05 11.59 -1.29
CA LEU A 503 7.39 11.25 -1.78
C LEU A 503 8.25 10.45 -0.78
N SER A 504 7.69 10.05 0.35
CA SER A 504 8.41 9.33 1.42
C SER A 504 8.14 7.82 1.39
N TYR A 505 7.22 7.38 0.53
CA TYR A 505 6.81 5.99 0.44
C TYR A 505 6.89 5.49 -1.00
N THR A 506 7.38 4.27 -1.16
CA THR A 506 7.18 3.50 -2.40
C THR A 506 5.72 3.04 -2.48
N GLN A 507 5.24 2.68 -3.67
CA GLN A 507 3.85 2.26 -3.82
C GLN A 507 3.52 0.98 -3.03
N GLY A 508 4.46 0.04 -2.89
CA GLY A 508 4.28 -1.16 -2.06
C GLY A 508 4.18 -0.82 -0.57
N ALA A 509 5.08 0.05 -0.07
CA ALA A 509 5.03 0.50 1.32
C ALA A 509 3.76 1.30 1.64
N ALA A 510 3.33 2.18 0.73
CA ALA A 510 2.08 2.94 0.85
C ALA A 510 0.85 2.02 0.85
N HIS A 511 0.83 1.01 -0.01
CA HIS A 511 -0.23 0.01 -0.10
C HIS A 511 -0.37 -0.77 1.22
N GLN A 512 0.71 -1.37 1.72
CA GLN A 512 0.68 -2.13 2.97
C GLN A 512 0.35 -1.22 4.17
N TRP A 513 0.85 0.03 4.16
CA TRP A 513 0.49 0.99 5.19
C TRP A 513 -1.00 1.33 5.16
N ALA A 514 -1.58 1.59 3.98
CA ALA A 514 -2.99 1.96 3.84
C ALA A 514 -3.92 0.80 4.26
N LEU A 515 -3.66 -0.44 3.79
CA LEU A 515 -4.43 -1.62 4.19
C LEU A 515 -4.44 -1.82 5.71
N ARG A 516 -3.26 -1.75 6.34
CA ARG A 516 -3.10 -1.87 7.80
C ARG A 516 -3.79 -0.73 8.55
N TYR A 517 -3.71 0.51 8.03
CA TYR A 517 -4.38 1.66 8.63
C TYR A 517 -5.91 1.47 8.62
N MET A 518 -6.46 1.06 7.49
CA MET A 518 -7.89 0.74 7.35
C MET A 518 -8.34 -0.32 8.36
N TYR A 519 -7.56 -1.40 8.51
CA TYR A 519 -7.81 -2.44 9.49
C TYR A 519 -7.77 -1.90 10.92
N SER A 520 -6.68 -1.23 11.30
CA SER A 520 -6.47 -0.80 12.68
C SER A 520 -7.47 0.26 13.15
N HIS A 521 -8.03 1.05 12.23
CA HIS A 521 -9.04 2.07 12.53
C HIS A 521 -10.48 1.58 12.28
N GLY A 522 -10.67 0.30 11.94
CA GLY A 522 -12.00 -0.29 11.75
C GLY A 522 -12.78 0.32 10.58
N LEU A 523 -12.08 0.72 9.51
CA LEU A 523 -12.65 1.41 8.36
C LEU A 523 -13.18 0.47 7.27
N TRP A 524 -12.95 -0.84 7.39
CA TRP A 524 -13.52 -1.87 6.54
C TRP A 524 -14.88 -2.33 7.04
N TYR A 525 -15.79 -2.63 6.13
CA TYR A 525 -17.08 -3.25 6.40
C TYR A 525 -16.94 -4.78 6.48
N LEU A 526 -16.45 -5.41 5.42
CA LEU A 526 -16.13 -6.84 5.35
C LEU A 526 -14.62 -7.01 5.35
N VAL A 527 -14.02 -6.98 6.53
CA VAL A 527 -12.56 -6.86 6.71
C VAL A 527 -11.77 -7.79 5.80
N LYS A 528 -12.04 -9.11 5.83
CA LYS A 528 -11.27 -10.07 5.02
C LYS A 528 -11.52 -9.91 3.53
N TYR A 529 -12.79 -9.75 3.14
CA TYR A 529 -13.15 -9.60 1.74
C TYR A 529 -12.47 -8.36 1.14
N GLU A 530 -12.61 -7.20 1.78
CA GLU A 530 -12.04 -5.94 1.30
C GLU A 530 -10.50 -5.93 1.36
N MET A 531 -9.90 -6.52 2.40
CA MET A 531 -8.43 -6.69 2.47
C MET A 531 -7.89 -7.55 1.32
N PHE A 532 -8.63 -8.56 0.89
CA PHE A 532 -8.19 -9.45 -0.18
C PHE A 532 -8.46 -8.85 -1.56
N GLU A 533 -9.63 -8.25 -1.78
CA GLU A 533 -9.92 -7.63 -3.08
C GLU A 533 -9.00 -6.46 -3.42
N TRP A 534 -8.54 -5.73 -2.40
CA TRP A 534 -7.58 -4.64 -2.54
C TRP A 534 -6.12 -5.06 -2.31
N GLY A 535 -5.89 -6.34 -2.01
CA GLY A 535 -4.59 -6.89 -1.64
C GLY A 535 -3.65 -7.20 -2.81
N ALA A 536 -3.88 -6.63 -4.00
CA ALA A 536 -3.07 -6.84 -5.19
C ALA A 536 -2.60 -5.49 -5.76
N LEU A 537 -1.30 -5.24 -5.73
CA LEU A 537 -0.65 -4.09 -6.35
C LEU A 537 0.07 -4.53 -7.62
N TRP A 538 -0.25 -3.95 -8.76
CA TRP A 538 0.50 -4.22 -9.99
C TRP A 538 1.57 -3.18 -10.22
N GLY A 539 2.76 -3.64 -10.57
CA GLY A 539 3.98 -2.86 -10.73
C GLY A 539 5.05 -3.21 -9.71
N ASN A 540 6.18 -2.57 -9.82
CA ASN A 540 7.31 -2.72 -8.90
C ASN A 540 6.96 -2.19 -7.50
N PRO A 541 7.00 -3.00 -6.41
CA PRO A 541 6.63 -2.52 -5.06
C PRO A 541 7.58 -1.45 -4.51
N ASP A 542 8.85 -1.42 -4.94
CA ASP A 542 9.83 -0.40 -4.52
C ASP A 542 9.83 0.86 -5.41
N LEU A 543 8.86 0.97 -6.34
CA LEU A 543 8.70 2.16 -7.17
C LEU A 543 8.10 3.31 -6.36
N GLY A 544 8.78 4.48 -6.39
CA GLY A 544 8.37 5.72 -5.73
C GLY A 544 8.18 6.89 -6.69
N MET A 545 7.52 7.94 -6.21
CA MET A 545 7.38 9.18 -6.99
C MET A 545 8.61 10.10 -6.85
N ALA A 546 9.43 9.92 -5.82
CA ALA A 546 10.67 10.68 -5.67
C ALA A 546 11.61 10.37 -6.84
N THR A 547 12.31 11.37 -7.33
CA THR A 547 13.39 11.16 -8.29
C THR A 547 14.55 10.46 -7.60
N VAL A 548 15.02 9.38 -8.19
CA VAL A 548 16.21 8.68 -7.72
C VAL A 548 17.43 9.35 -8.32
N GLN A 549 18.30 9.84 -7.45
CA GLN A 549 19.57 10.40 -7.89
C GLN A 549 20.50 9.27 -8.33
N THR A 550 20.90 9.29 -9.59
CA THR A 550 21.68 8.21 -10.23
C THR A 550 23.17 8.52 -10.31
N TYR A 551 23.59 9.62 -9.73
CA TYR A 551 24.97 10.08 -9.76
C TYR A 551 25.44 10.48 -8.35
N VAL A 552 26.73 10.48 -8.13
CA VAL A 552 27.36 10.95 -6.90
C VAL A 552 27.72 12.43 -7.07
N CYS A 553 27.20 13.29 -6.18
CA CYS A 553 27.53 14.72 -6.22
C CYS A 553 29.03 14.91 -6.05
N GLY A 554 29.65 15.59 -7.01
CA GLY A 554 31.09 15.83 -7.02
C GLY A 554 31.91 14.76 -7.74
N ASP A 555 31.29 13.65 -8.16
CA ASP A 555 31.90 12.66 -9.06
C ASP A 555 31.65 13.09 -10.50
N ALA A 556 32.44 14.04 -10.98
CA ALA A 556 32.24 14.66 -12.28
C ALA A 556 32.67 13.77 -13.44
N ASN A 557 33.48 12.73 -13.19
CA ASN A 557 34.00 11.82 -14.21
C ASN A 557 33.29 10.45 -14.22
N ASP A 558 32.31 10.24 -13.33
CA ASP A 558 31.48 9.01 -13.18
C ASP A 558 32.32 7.74 -12.91
N ASP A 559 33.38 7.85 -12.08
CA ASP A 559 34.19 6.69 -11.68
C ASP A 559 33.82 6.14 -10.30
N GLN A 560 32.74 6.66 -9.69
CA GLN A 560 32.19 6.34 -8.37
C GLN A 560 33.08 6.74 -7.17
N LEU A 561 34.09 7.56 -7.39
CA LEU A 561 34.95 8.13 -6.37
C LEU A 561 34.85 9.66 -6.43
N ILE A 562 34.92 10.31 -5.27
CA ILE A 562 35.11 11.75 -5.21
C ILE A 562 36.59 11.99 -4.89
N ASP A 563 37.37 12.37 -5.90
CA ASP A 563 38.79 12.63 -5.73
C ASP A 563 39.29 13.82 -6.57
N VAL A 564 40.59 13.98 -6.66
CA VAL A 564 41.19 15.10 -7.41
C VAL A 564 40.95 14.98 -8.93
N ALA A 565 40.64 13.78 -9.45
CA ALA A 565 40.37 13.58 -10.86
C ALA A 565 39.10 14.32 -11.29
N ASP A 566 38.07 14.44 -10.40
CA ASP A 566 36.86 15.16 -10.65
C ASP A 566 37.07 16.67 -10.80
N ALA A 567 37.84 17.24 -9.90
CA ALA A 567 38.23 18.65 -10.02
C ALA A 567 39.01 18.94 -11.32
N ILE A 568 39.89 17.99 -11.72
CA ILE A 568 40.62 18.06 -12.99
C ILE A 568 39.69 17.90 -14.19
N PHE A 569 38.70 16.98 -14.09
CA PHE A 569 37.70 16.76 -15.12
C PHE A 569 36.85 18.01 -15.36
N LEU A 570 36.35 18.66 -14.30
CA LEU A 570 35.64 19.93 -14.38
C LEU A 570 36.50 21.05 -15.02
N LEU A 571 37.75 21.20 -14.61
CA LEU A 571 38.64 22.19 -15.20
C LEU A 571 38.94 21.90 -16.68
N ASN A 572 39.01 20.64 -17.09
CA ASN A 572 39.16 20.30 -18.51
C ASN A 572 37.87 20.58 -19.30
N TYR A 573 36.69 20.29 -18.75
CA TYR A 573 35.41 20.65 -19.33
C TYR A 573 35.31 22.17 -19.55
N LEU A 574 35.55 22.95 -18.47
CA LEU A 574 35.38 24.40 -18.49
C LEU A 574 36.38 25.16 -19.38
N TYR A 575 37.64 24.70 -19.44
CA TYR A 575 38.72 25.50 -20.05
C TYR A 575 39.48 24.81 -21.18
N LYS A 576 39.28 23.50 -21.41
CA LYS A 576 40.03 22.75 -22.41
C LYS A 576 39.15 21.98 -23.41
N SER A 577 37.86 22.29 -23.47
CA SER A 577 36.89 21.58 -24.32
C SER A 577 36.85 20.07 -24.05
N GLY A 578 37.07 19.66 -22.80
CA GLY A 578 36.85 18.29 -22.33
C GLY A 578 35.37 17.93 -22.36
N PRO A 579 35.04 16.62 -22.17
CA PRO A 579 33.66 16.21 -22.06
C PRO A 579 32.98 16.84 -20.83
N ALA A 580 31.67 17.10 -20.94
CA ALA A 580 30.85 17.53 -19.80
C ALA A 580 30.64 16.37 -18.81
N PRO A 581 30.41 16.66 -17.52
CA PRO A 581 29.84 15.66 -16.62
C PRO A 581 28.54 15.07 -17.18
N ASP A 582 28.27 13.80 -16.92
CA ASP A 582 27.03 13.12 -17.34
C ASP A 582 26.45 12.32 -16.16
N PRO A 583 25.38 12.82 -15.50
CA PRO A 583 24.68 14.07 -15.82
C PRO A 583 25.48 15.32 -15.41
N LEU A 584 25.13 16.45 -15.99
CA LEU A 584 25.83 17.72 -15.73
C LEU A 584 25.82 18.10 -14.24
N GLU A 585 24.72 17.79 -13.55
CA GLU A 585 24.49 18.05 -12.13
C GLU A 585 25.52 17.34 -11.22
N ALA A 586 26.12 16.23 -11.66
CA ALA A 586 27.20 15.58 -10.92
C ALA A 586 28.41 16.50 -10.72
N GLY A 587 28.57 17.47 -11.62
CA GLY A 587 29.62 18.50 -11.55
C GLY A 587 29.29 19.71 -10.68
N ASP A 588 28.03 19.95 -10.29
CA ASP A 588 27.60 21.05 -9.40
C ASP A 588 27.84 20.66 -7.94
N ALA A 589 29.10 20.66 -7.54
CA ALA A 589 29.52 20.15 -6.23
C ALA A 589 29.10 21.05 -5.06
N ASN A 590 28.85 22.34 -5.33
CA ASN A 590 28.44 23.31 -4.32
C ASN A 590 26.93 23.56 -4.24
N ASN A 591 26.15 22.92 -5.14
CA ASN A 591 24.69 23.00 -5.25
C ASN A 591 24.16 24.43 -5.44
N ASP A 592 24.81 25.22 -6.30
CA ASP A 592 24.34 26.58 -6.64
C ASP A 592 23.58 26.64 -7.98
N GLY A 593 23.41 25.49 -8.67
CA GLY A 593 22.73 25.33 -9.94
C GLY A 593 23.58 25.66 -11.18
N LEU A 594 24.88 25.87 -11.01
CA LEU A 594 25.83 26.12 -12.07
C LEU A 594 27.01 25.14 -11.98
N VAL A 595 27.53 24.71 -13.12
CA VAL A 595 28.79 23.98 -13.16
C VAL A 595 29.90 24.92 -13.62
N ASP A 596 30.69 25.41 -12.69
CA ASP A 596 31.75 26.38 -12.97
C ASP A 596 33.03 26.09 -12.13
N VAL A 597 33.96 27.06 -12.09
CA VAL A 597 35.21 26.87 -11.36
C VAL A 597 35.04 26.78 -9.84
N ALA A 598 33.92 27.27 -9.30
CA ALA A 598 33.64 27.23 -7.89
C ALA A 598 33.46 25.76 -7.42
N ASP A 599 32.93 24.90 -8.28
CA ASP A 599 32.75 23.47 -7.98
C ASP A 599 34.09 22.73 -7.87
N ALA A 600 34.97 22.97 -8.81
CA ALA A 600 36.33 22.43 -8.74
C ALA A 600 37.08 22.89 -7.47
N ILE A 601 36.89 24.15 -7.07
CA ILE A 601 37.44 24.69 -5.82
C ILE A 601 36.75 24.06 -4.60
N TYR A 602 35.43 23.85 -4.67
CA TYR A 602 34.68 23.21 -3.60
C TYR A 602 35.16 21.78 -3.34
N LEU A 603 35.33 20.98 -4.41
CA LEU A 603 35.91 19.64 -4.32
C LEU A 603 37.31 19.63 -3.71
N LEU A 604 38.19 20.54 -4.13
CA LEU A 604 39.53 20.63 -3.55
C LEU A 604 39.52 21.05 -2.07
N ASN A 605 38.56 21.87 -1.66
CA ASN A 605 38.39 22.22 -0.25
C ASN A 605 37.86 21.01 0.56
N TYR A 606 36.91 20.26 0.05
CA TYR A 606 36.42 19.04 0.65
C TYR A 606 37.55 18.03 0.84
N LEU A 607 38.31 17.76 -0.22
CA LEU A 607 39.36 16.74 -0.20
C LEU A 607 40.57 17.09 0.67
N TYR A 608 40.93 18.37 0.76
CA TYR A 608 42.22 18.77 1.35
C TYR A 608 42.14 19.78 2.51
N LYS A 609 40.97 20.37 2.79
CA LYS A 609 40.80 21.43 3.80
C LYS A 609 39.64 21.20 4.76
N GLU A 610 39.15 19.98 4.87
CA GLU A 610 38.02 19.64 5.72
C GLU A 610 36.75 20.46 5.39
N GLY A 611 36.57 20.83 4.11
CA GLY A 611 35.37 21.48 3.62
C GLY A 611 34.15 20.56 3.71
N PRO A 612 32.92 21.11 3.57
CA PRO A 612 31.71 20.29 3.57
C PRO A 612 31.70 19.34 2.35
N ALA A 613 31.05 18.20 2.52
CA ALA A 613 30.89 17.21 1.44
C ALA A 613 30.09 17.82 0.26
N PRO A 614 30.38 17.40 -0.99
CA PRO A 614 29.57 17.79 -2.14
C PRO A 614 28.09 17.44 -1.97
N GLY A 615 27.23 18.34 -2.47
CA GLY A 615 25.78 18.15 -2.47
C GLY A 615 25.21 18.82 -3.71
N CYS A 616 24.38 18.13 -4.47
CA CYS A 616 23.71 18.65 -5.63
C CYS A 616 22.19 18.50 -5.58
#